data_79c88e8ed32e44becd80c7c20d838ac5
#
_entry.id   79c88e8ed32e44becd80c7c20d838ac5
#
_cell.length_a   1.000
_cell.length_b   1.000
_cell.length_c   1.000
_cell.angle_alpha   90.00
_cell.angle_beta   90.00
_cell.angle_gamma   90.00
#
_symmetry.space_group_name_H-M   'P 1'
#
loop_
_entity.id
_entity.type
_entity.pdbx_description
1 polymer ?
#
loop_
_entity_poly.entity_id
_entity_poly.type
_entity_poly.pdbx_seq_one_letter_code
_entity_poly.pdbx_strand_id
1 'polypeptide(L)'
;VLETVRFDEQLKQADLVVTGEGRIDGQSVQFGKVPIGVARRCAKANVPVLCICGGIGAGAEGLFDVCESTIQTTVSKPMALSEAIENARTLYLDAAKRLFRAVRIGQKLHV
;
A
#
# COMPACT_ATOMS: atom_id res chain seq x y z
N VAL A 1 8.71 8.33 -14.25
CA VAL A 1 7.63 9.06 -13.60
C VAL A 1 7.98 9.42 -12.17
N LEU A 2 8.47 8.46 -11.37
CA LEU A 2 8.86 8.73 -9.99
C LEU A 2 10.01 9.75 -9.90
N GLU A 3 10.89 9.72 -10.87
CA GLU A 3 12.02 10.65 -10.92
C GLU A 3 11.57 12.07 -11.24
N THR A 4 10.59 12.22 -12.13
CA THR A 4 10.11 13.54 -12.52
C THR A 4 9.38 14.29 -11.42
N VAL A 5 8.84 13.57 -10.43
CA VAL A 5 8.16 14.18 -9.28
C VAL A 5 9.05 14.27 -8.04
N ARG A 6 10.34 14.03 -8.19
CA ARG A 6 11.33 14.10 -7.10
C ARG A 6 10.98 13.17 -5.94
N PHE A 7 10.54 11.99 -6.27
CA PHE A 7 10.10 11.04 -5.26
C PHE A 7 11.21 10.71 -4.25
N ASP A 8 12.42 10.49 -4.75
CA ASP A 8 13.56 10.13 -3.90
C ASP A 8 13.93 11.23 -2.91
N GLU A 9 13.79 12.49 -3.31
CA GLU A 9 14.04 13.62 -2.41
C GLU A 9 12.99 13.69 -1.31
N GLN A 10 11.72 13.44 -1.67
CA GLN A 10 10.63 13.44 -0.71
C GLN A 10 10.76 12.27 0.27
N LEU A 11 11.27 11.13 -0.17
CA LEU A 11 11.49 9.97 0.69
C LEU A 11 12.47 10.25 1.83
N LYS A 12 13.45 11.11 1.62
CA LYS A 12 14.43 11.44 2.66
C LYS A 12 13.79 12.09 3.87
N GLN A 13 12.62 12.70 3.70
CA GLN A 13 11.90 13.40 4.76
C GLN A 13 10.67 12.63 5.22
N ALA A 14 10.36 11.51 4.59
CA ALA A 14 9.16 10.74 4.89
C ALA A 14 9.42 9.68 5.96
N ASP A 15 8.47 9.50 6.86
CA ASP A 15 8.48 8.42 7.84
C ASP A 15 7.67 7.22 7.35
N LEU A 16 6.79 7.43 6.37
CA LEU A 16 5.84 6.45 5.88
C LEU A 16 5.39 6.82 4.48
N VAL A 17 5.20 5.83 3.64
CA VAL A 17 4.61 6.01 2.30
C VAL A 17 3.30 5.22 2.24
N VAL A 18 2.25 5.86 1.74
CA VAL A 18 0.96 5.20 1.47
C VAL A 18 0.75 5.19 -0.04
N THR A 19 0.47 4.02 -0.58
CA THR A 19 0.20 3.87 -2.01
C THR A 19 -1.12 3.14 -2.23
N GLY A 20 -1.78 3.42 -3.35
CA GLY A 20 -3.05 2.81 -3.72
C GLY A 20 -2.94 2.08 -5.04
N GLU A 21 -3.56 0.91 -5.12
CA GLU A 21 -3.59 0.07 -6.31
C GLU A 21 -4.95 -0.60 -6.46
N GLY A 22 -5.32 -0.95 -7.70
CA GLY A 22 -6.55 -1.69 -7.94
C GLY A 22 -6.48 -3.12 -7.45
N ARG A 23 -5.37 -3.81 -7.71
CA ARG A 23 -5.14 -5.19 -7.29
C ARG A 23 -3.65 -5.44 -7.16
N ILE A 24 -3.28 -6.20 -6.16
CA ILE A 24 -1.90 -6.64 -5.96
C ILE A 24 -1.87 -8.17 -5.92
N ASP A 25 -0.97 -8.76 -6.68
CA ASP A 25 -0.73 -10.19 -6.72
C ASP A 25 0.73 -10.48 -7.05
N GLY A 26 1.07 -11.74 -7.32
CA GLY A 26 2.44 -12.11 -7.66
C GLY A 26 2.98 -11.45 -8.91
N GLN A 27 2.12 -11.19 -9.90
CA GLN A 27 2.52 -10.48 -11.11
C GLN A 27 2.83 -9.01 -10.82
N SER A 28 2.06 -8.38 -9.95
CA SER A 28 2.30 -6.99 -9.54
C SER A 28 3.66 -6.87 -8.86
N VAL A 29 4.01 -7.82 -8.01
CA VAL A 29 5.28 -7.82 -7.29
C VAL A 29 6.46 -8.05 -8.26
N GLN A 30 6.31 -8.98 -9.20
CA GLN A 30 7.37 -9.31 -10.14
C GLN A 30 7.51 -8.31 -11.29
N PHE A 31 6.39 -7.88 -11.84
CA PHE A 31 6.35 -7.11 -13.09
C PHE A 31 5.63 -5.77 -12.97
N GLY A 32 5.00 -5.49 -11.83
CA GLY A 32 4.27 -4.26 -11.61
C GLY A 32 5.21 -3.05 -11.63
N LYS A 33 4.84 -2.04 -12.41
CA LYS A 33 5.72 -0.89 -12.62
C LYS A 33 5.71 0.09 -11.46
N VAL A 34 4.53 0.41 -10.94
CA VAL A 34 4.41 1.42 -9.89
C VAL A 34 4.61 0.84 -8.50
N PRO A 35 3.84 -0.18 -8.06
CA PRO A 35 3.99 -0.66 -6.68
C PRO A 35 5.38 -1.20 -6.37
N ILE A 36 5.98 -1.94 -7.29
CA ILE A 36 7.32 -2.50 -7.05
C ILE A 36 8.40 -1.41 -7.12
N GLY A 37 8.23 -0.43 -7.99
CA GLY A 37 9.16 0.70 -8.08
C GLY A 37 9.14 1.52 -6.81
N VAL A 38 7.96 1.82 -6.28
CA VAL A 38 7.80 2.51 -4.99
C VAL A 38 8.41 1.68 -3.87
N ALA A 39 8.11 0.38 -3.83
CA ALA A 39 8.60 -0.52 -2.79
C ALA A 39 10.12 -0.57 -2.74
N ARG A 40 10.77 -0.69 -3.90
CA ARG A 40 12.23 -0.76 -3.97
C ARG A 40 12.89 0.55 -3.51
N ARG A 41 12.32 1.69 -3.88
CA ARG A 41 12.84 2.98 -3.47
C ARG A 41 12.65 3.20 -1.97
N CYS A 42 11.51 2.79 -1.43
CA CYS A 42 11.24 2.88 0.00
C CYS A 42 12.16 1.95 0.80
N ALA A 43 12.42 0.74 0.32
CA ALA A 43 13.36 -0.19 0.95
C ALA A 43 14.76 0.42 1.03
N LYS A 44 15.20 1.04 -0.06
CA LYS A 44 16.50 1.69 -0.12
C LYS A 44 16.62 2.86 0.85
N ALA A 45 15.54 3.60 1.03
CA ALA A 45 15.48 4.73 1.96
C ALA A 45 15.11 4.33 3.39
N ASN A 46 14.82 3.05 3.61
CA ASN A 46 14.38 2.51 4.90
C ASN A 46 13.08 3.15 5.39
N VAL A 47 12.12 3.34 4.47
CA VAL A 47 10.80 3.91 4.76
C VAL A 47 9.75 2.82 4.57
N PRO A 48 8.89 2.57 5.57
CA PRO A 48 7.83 1.56 5.43
C PRO A 48 6.72 2.01 4.49
N VAL A 49 6.02 1.04 3.91
CA VAL A 49 4.97 1.26 2.93
C VAL A 49 3.65 0.63 3.39
N LEU A 50 2.59 1.41 3.34
CA LEU A 50 1.22 0.91 3.48
C LEU A 50 0.58 0.91 2.10
N CYS A 51 0.16 -0.25 1.63
CA CYS A 51 -0.51 -0.37 0.35
C CYS A 51 -2.01 -0.61 0.56
N ILE A 52 -2.84 0.22 -0.04
CA ILE A 52 -4.29 0.07 0.00
C ILE A 52 -4.75 -0.30 -1.41
N CYS A 53 -5.43 -1.43 -1.55
CA CYS A 53 -5.83 -1.94 -2.86
C CYS A 53 -7.25 -2.49 -2.86
N GLY A 54 -7.81 -2.64 -4.06
CA GLY A 54 -9.14 -3.21 -4.22
C GLY A 54 -9.19 -4.71 -4.03
N GLY A 55 -8.09 -5.42 -4.27
CA GLY A 55 -8.02 -6.87 -4.11
C GLY A 55 -6.61 -7.36 -3.94
N ILE A 56 -6.47 -8.46 -3.22
CA ILE A 56 -5.20 -9.15 -2.99
C ILE A 56 -5.26 -10.50 -3.68
N GLY A 57 -4.33 -10.76 -4.59
CA GLY A 57 -4.21 -12.04 -5.27
C GLY A 57 -3.06 -12.88 -4.73
N ALA A 58 -2.98 -14.11 -5.23
CA ALA A 58 -1.90 -15.02 -4.85
C ALA A 58 -0.54 -14.41 -5.17
N GLY A 59 0.40 -14.53 -4.26
CA GLY A 59 1.76 -14.04 -4.45
C GLY A 59 1.97 -12.57 -4.05
N ALA A 60 0.91 -11.88 -3.61
CA ALA A 60 1.02 -10.49 -3.19
C ALA A 60 1.98 -10.32 -2.00
N GLU A 61 2.07 -11.31 -1.15
CA GLU A 61 2.95 -11.31 0.03
C GLU A 61 4.43 -11.20 -0.33
N GLY A 62 4.79 -11.39 -1.59
CA GLY A 62 6.15 -11.14 -2.07
C GLY A 62 6.59 -9.70 -1.88
N LEU A 63 5.64 -8.77 -1.75
CA LEU A 63 5.96 -7.38 -1.45
C LEU A 63 6.68 -7.23 -0.12
N PHE A 64 6.36 -8.08 0.86
CA PHE A 64 6.96 -8.03 2.19
C PHE A 64 8.46 -8.37 2.15
N ASP A 65 8.90 -9.10 1.13
CA ASP A 65 10.31 -9.42 0.93
C ASP A 65 11.08 -8.26 0.29
N VAL A 66 10.37 -7.34 -0.36
CA VAL A 66 10.96 -6.18 -1.04
C VAL A 66 11.19 -5.03 -0.06
N CYS A 67 10.21 -4.77 0.79
CA CYS A 67 10.26 -3.66 1.74
C CYS A 67 9.43 -3.97 2.98
N GLU A 68 9.63 -3.19 4.02
CA GLU A 68 8.77 -3.23 5.20
C GLU A 68 7.42 -2.64 4.80
N SER A 69 6.39 -3.49 4.72
CA SER A 69 5.13 -3.10 4.14
C SER A 69 3.96 -3.90 4.69
N THR A 70 2.75 -3.38 4.47
CA THR A 70 1.52 -4.13 4.65
C THR A 70 0.57 -3.81 3.51
N ILE A 71 -0.36 -4.72 3.27
CA ILE A 71 -1.36 -4.60 2.22
C ILE A 71 -2.74 -4.66 2.86
N GLN A 72 -3.56 -3.66 2.58
CA GLN A 72 -4.92 -3.57 3.11
C GLN A 72 -5.90 -3.47 1.96
N THR A 73 -6.99 -4.22 2.02
CA THR A 73 -8.06 -4.11 1.01
C THR A 73 -9.05 -3.02 1.40
N THR A 74 -9.71 -2.47 0.38
CA THR A 74 -10.77 -1.49 0.59
C THR A 74 -12.10 -2.15 0.93
N VAL A 75 -12.31 -3.39 0.48
CA VAL A 75 -13.57 -4.11 0.68
C VAL A 75 -13.69 -4.55 2.13
N SER A 76 -14.76 -4.14 2.79
CA SER A 76 -14.99 -4.41 4.22
C SER A 76 -15.84 -5.66 4.47
N LYS A 77 -16.47 -6.18 3.43
CA LYS A 77 -17.32 -7.38 3.47
C LYS A 77 -17.39 -7.98 2.07
N PRO A 78 -17.83 -9.23 1.92
CA PRO A 78 -18.05 -9.79 0.58
C PRO A 78 -19.06 -8.92 -0.18
N MET A 79 -18.73 -8.56 -1.42
CA MET A 79 -19.61 -7.76 -2.27
C MET A 79 -19.27 -7.98 -3.73
N ALA A 80 -20.22 -7.67 -4.60
CA ALA A 80 -20.01 -7.74 -6.04
C ALA A 80 -18.99 -6.68 -6.47
N LEU A 81 -18.25 -6.97 -7.54
CA LEU A 81 -17.25 -6.04 -8.08
C LEU A 81 -17.87 -4.70 -8.45
N SER A 82 -19.08 -4.72 -9.05
CA SER A 82 -19.79 -3.49 -9.42
C SER A 82 -20.09 -2.60 -8.22
N GLU A 83 -20.48 -3.21 -7.09
CA GLU A 83 -20.73 -2.49 -5.85
C GLU A 83 -19.45 -1.89 -5.30
N ALA A 84 -18.36 -2.65 -5.33
CA ALA A 84 -17.06 -2.18 -4.86
C ALA A 84 -16.56 -1.00 -5.69
N ILE A 85 -16.75 -1.04 -7.00
CA ILE A 85 -16.35 0.05 -7.90
C ILE A 85 -17.21 1.29 -7.66
N GLU A 86 -18.53 1.10 -7.52
CA GLU A 86 -19.45 2.21 -7.30
C GLU A 86 -19.16 2.96 -6.01
N ASN A 87 -18.76 2.25 -4.98
CA ASN A 87 -18.48 2.82 -3.65
C ASN A 87 -16.97 2.96 -3.36
N ALA A 88 -16.14 2.90 -4.39
CA ALA A 88 -14.69 2.83 -4.25
C ALA A 88 -14.12 3.95 -3.37
N ARG A 89 -14.58 5.18 -3.55
CA ARG A 89 -14.07 6.32 -2.78
C ARG A 89 -14.35 6.17 -1.29
N THR A 90 -15.58 5.84 -0.92
CA THR A 90 -15.97 5.63 0.47
C THR A 90 -15.22 4.46 1.08
N LEU A 91 -15.14 3.34 0.35
CA LEU A 91 -14.42 2.16 0.80
C LEU A 91 -12.94 2.46 1.04
N TYR A 92 -12.33 3.20 0.13
CA TYR A 92 -10.92 3.57 0.23
C TYR A 92 -10.67 4.44 1.47
N LEU A 93 -11.50 5.45 1.68
CA LEU A 93 -11.37 6.34 2.85
C LEU A 93 -11.56 5.58 4.16
N ASP A 94 -12.53 4.67 4.20
CA ASP A 94 -12.77 3.86 5.41
C ASP A 94 -11.61 2.91 5.68
N ALA A 95 -11.05 2.30 4.64
CA ALA A 95 -9.86 1.45 4.78
C ALA A 95 -8.66 2.24 5.30
N ALA A 96 -8.46 3.44 4.77
CA ALA A 96 -7.38 4.32 5.22
C ALA A 96 -7.55 4.68 6.70
N LYS A 97 -8.77 4.99 7.12
CA LYS A 97 -9.05 5.29 8.54
C LYS A 97 -8.70 4.12 9.45
N ARG A 98 -9.11 2.90 9.07
CA ARG A 98 -8.78 1.70 9.85
C ARG A 98 -7.27 1.48 9.93
N LEU A 99 -6.60 1.67 8.82
CA LEU A 99 -5.16 1.46 8.73
C LEU A 99 -4.40 2.45 9.61
N PHE A 100 -4.78 3.73 9.56
CA PHE A 100 -4.12 4.75 10.40
C PHE A 100 -4.43 4.59 11.88
N ARG A 101 -5.56 4.00 12.23
CA ARG A 101 -5.81 3.63 13.63
C ARG A 101 -4.82 2.55 14.09
N ALA A 102 -4.51 1.59 13.22
CA ALA A 102 -3.51 0.57 13.51
C ALA A 102 -2.12 1.20 13.68
N VAL A 103 -1.78 2.17 12.84
CA VAL A 103 -0.52 2.93 12.96
C VAL A 103 -0.44 3.62 14.32
N ARG A 104 -1.52 4.25 14.74
CA ARG A 104 -1.58 4.92 16.05
C ARG A 104 -1.35 3.94 17.19
N ILE A 105 -1.97 2.77 17.10
CA ILE A 105 -1.77 1.72 18.12
C ILE A 105 -0.30 1.30 18.14
N GLY A 106 0.30 1.13 16.97
CA GLY A 106 1.71 0.76 16.86
C GLY A 106 2.64 1.76 17.55
N GLN A 107 2.32 3.05 17.45
CA GLN A 107 3.10 4.11 18.09
C GLN A 107 3.07 4.05 19.62
N LYS A 108 2.05 3.42 20.18
CA LYS A 108 1.89 3.29 21.63
C LYS A 108 2.52 2.02 22.20
N LEU A 109 2.99 1.13 21.33
CA LEU A 109 3.62 -0.11 21.76
C LEU A 109 5.09 0.13 22.07
N HIS A 110 5.55 -0.50 23.14
CA HIS A 110 6.96 -0.46 23.53
C HIS A 110 7.64 -1.74 23.09
N VAL A 111 8.05 -1.77 21.84
CA VAL A 111 8.71 -2.94 21.25
C VAL A 111 10.12 -2.64 20.80
#